data_5c7eed1cb52096660a0e11522a13ee13
#
_entry.id   5c7eed1cb52096660a0e11522a13ee13
#
_cell.length_a   1.000
_cell.length_b   1.000
_cell.length_c   1.000
_cell.angle_alpha   90.00
_cell.angle_beta   90.00
_cell.angle_gamma   90.00
#
_symmetry.space_group_name_H-M   'P 1'
#
loop_
_entity.id
_entity.type
_entity.pdbx_description
1 polymer ?
#
loop_
_entity_poly.entity_id
_entity_poly.type
_entity_poly.pdbx_seq_one_letter_code
_entity_poly.pdbx_strand_id
1 'polypeptide(L)'
;IISPEPIQYVDLSTQKLTGDLPNINIARIKITDAPTNVDPKEKAKTTSLLNGDKIGIITVVGQSFIAQYKAVYRNSENKNTVTNIHIQPEEMQPIELDKTRFSNLELTKFAMDIIQKKTEENPIREQKDLKLSMQLNNVYVISDYIFLDMTFKNSSNLSYDIEDLKFSIEDKKIYKATNNQSIEMTPIFRLYAPKHFRKNFRNIYVFKKFTFPNSKVMMIRLIEEQLSGRTIEMKVNYSDILKADTF
;
A
#
# COMPACT_ATOMS: atom_id res chain seq x y z
N ILE A 1 -18.79 2.96 -11.24
CA ILE A 1 -17.70 2.26 -11.92
C ILE A 1 -16.99 1.40 -10.89
N ILE A 2 -16.74 0.15 -11.21
CA ILE A 2 -16.09 -0.83 -10.34
C ILE A 2 -14.76 -1.22 -10.99
N SER A 3 -13.67 -1.01 -10.26
CA SER A 3 -12.31 -1.29 -10.70
C SER A 3 -11.82 -2.63 -10.14
N PRO A 4 -11.05 -3.42 -10.89
CA PRO A 4 -10.42 -4.63 -10.38
C PRO A 4 -9.27 -4.37 -9.38
N GLU A 5 -8.74 -3.14 -9.36
CA GLU A 5 -7.69 -2.70 -8.44
C GLU A 5 -8.04 -1.35 -7.80
N PRO A 6 -7.33 -0.92 -6.74
CA PRO A 6 -7.57 0.37 -6.09
C PRO A 6 -7.48 1.55 -7.06
N ILE A 7 -8.49 2.41 -7.01
CA ILE A 7 -8.55 3.66 -7.79
C ILE A 7 -7.68 4.70 -7.08
N GLN A 8 -6.74 5.28 -7.82
CA GLN A 8 -5.88 6.35 -7.33
C GLN A 8 -6.61 7.70 -7.34
N TYR A 9 -7.24 8.00 -8.46
CA TYR A 9 -8.13 9.15 -8.60
C TYR A 9 -9.06 8.99 -9.80
N VAL A 10 -10.08 9.84 -9.84
CA VAL A 10 -11.01 9.98 -10.98
C VAL A 10 -11.01 11.42 -11.41
N ASP A 11 -10.75 11.64 -12.69
CA ASP A 11 -10.88 12.95 -13.32
C ASP A 11 -12.21 13.04 -14.09
N LEU A 12 -12.89 14.17 -13.90
CA LEU A 12 -14.16 14.49 -14.56
C LEU A 12 -13.96 15.73 -15.42
N SER A 13 -13.99 15.58 -16.74
CA SER A 13 -13.68 16.67 -17.69
C SER A 13 -14.69 17.82 -17.68
N THR A 14 -15.71 17.77 -16.84
CA THR A 14 -16.79 18.76 -16.80
C THR A 14 -17.36 18.93 -15.39
N GLN A 15 -17.81 20.15 -15.07
CA GLN A 15 -18.53 20.45 -13.83
C GLN A 15 -19.97 19.91 -13.80
N LYS A 16 -20.50 19.40 -14.93
CA LYS A 16 -21.80 18.73 -14.97
C LYS A 16 -21.79 17.33 -14.34
N LEU A 17 -20.62 16.82 -14.03
CA LEU A 17 -20.42 15.56 -13.32
C LEU A 17 -19.79 15.83 -11.97
N THR A 18 -20.23 15.10 -10.96
CA THR A 18 -19.60 15.02 -9.65
C THR A 18 -19.40 13.56 -9.28
N GLY A 19 -18.40 13.28 -8.46
CA GLY A 19 -18.11 11.91 -8.06
C GLY A 19 -17.43 11.82 -6.71
N ASP A 20 -17.52 10.65 -6.12
CA ASP A 20 -16.81 10.27 -4.89
C ASP A 20 -16.30 8.83 -4.98
N LEU A 21 -15.41 8.46 -4.09
CA LEU A 21 -14.87 7.12 -3.93
C LEU A 21 -15.40 6.51 -2.63
N PRO A 22 -16.61 5.91 -2.63
CA PRO A 22 -17.19 5.31 -1.43
C PRO A 22 -16.41 4.08 -0.95
N ASN A 23 -15.60 3.48 -1.83
CA ASN A 23 -14.66 2.41 -1.53
C ASN A 23 -13.42 2.58 -2.43
N ILE A 24 -12.30 2.00 -2.03
CA ILE A 24 -11.04 2.07 -2.80
C ILE A 24 -11.15 1.58 -4.24
N ASN A 25 -12.10 0.68 -4.52
CA ASN A 25 -12.31 0.06 -5.83
C ASN A 25 -13.58 0.56 -6.53
N ILE A 26 -14.32 1.53 -5.95
CA ILE A 26 -15.61 1.96 -6.47
C ILE A 26 -15.63 3.47 -6.63
N ALA A 27 -15.86 3.93 -7.86
CA ALA A 27 -16.15 5.32 -8.15
C ALA A 27 -17.66 5.49 -8.43
N ARG A 28 -18.30 6.36 -7.66
CA ARG A 28 -19.70 6.75 -7.84
C ARG A 28 -19.75 8.11 -8.52
N ILE A 29 -20.37 8.18 -9.70
CA ILE A 29 -20.45 9.39 -10.52
C ILE A 29 -21.91 9.75 -10.71
N LYS A 30 -22.22 11.03 -10.56
CA LYS A 30 -23.57 11.59 -10.67
C LYS A 30 -23.55 12.82 -11.57
N ILE A 31 -24.68 13.09 -12.21
CA ILE A 31 -24.90 14.37 -12.88
C ILE A 31 -25.20 15.39 -11.80
N THR A 32 -24.54 16.54 -11.88
CA THR A 32 -24.80 17.67 -11.01
C THR A 32 -25.94 18.49 -11.61
N ASP A 33 -27.07 18.61 -10.92
CA ASP A 33 -28.03 19.67 -11.22
C ASP A 33 -27.34 21.01 -10.99
N ALA A 34 -27.62 21.99 -11.84
CA ALA A 34 -26.91 23.27 -11.95
C ALA A 34 -26.42 23.87 -10.61
N PRO A 35 -25.26 24.55 -10.57
CA PRO A 35 -24.67 25.05 -9.34
C PRO A 35 -25.65 25.94 -8.57
N THR A 36 -25.85 25.62 -7.28
CA THR A 36 -26.78 26.32 -6.37
C THR A 36 -26.35 27.77 -6.03
N ASN A 37 -25.24 28.26 -6.57
CA ASN A 37 -24.69 29.60 -6.30
C ASN A 37 -24.54 30.46 -7.57
N VAL A 38 -25.53 30.45 -8.47
CA VAL A 38 -25.55 31.39 -9.61
C VAL A 38 -26.59 32.47 -9.32
N ASP A 39 -26.19 33.73 -9.53
CA ASP A 39 -27.04 34.90 -9.42
C ASP A 39 -28.39 34.68 -10.11
N PRO A 40 -29.53 35.07 -9.53
CA PRO A 40 -30.87 34.84 -10.10
C PRO A 40 -31.05 35.32 -11.53
N LYS A 41 -30.20 36.25 -12.00
CA LYS A 41 -30.21 36.79 -13.38
C LYS A 41 -29.55 35.91 -14.42
N GLU A 42 -28.72 34.92 -14.01
CA GLU A 42 -28.06 33.97 -14.92
C GLU A 42 -28.78 32.61 -15.04
N LYS A 43 -29.82 32.36 -14.22
CA LYS A 43 -30.63 31.13 -14.30
C LYS A 43 -31.38 30.90 -15.60
N ALA A 44 -31.39 31.88 -16.49
CA ALA A 44 -32.16 31.80 -17.79
C ALA A 44 -31.46 31.03 -18.90
N LYS A 45 -30.24 30.43 -18.67
CA LYS A 45 -29.51 29.69 -19.73
C LYS A 45 -29.14 28.25 -19.33
N THR A 46 -29.84 27.64 -18.39
CA THR A 46 -29.63 26.22 -18.09
C THR A 46 -30.32 25.42 -19.19
N THR A 47 -29.58 25.09 -20.24
CA THR A 47 -30.05 24.25 -21.35
C THR A 47 -30.36 22.88 -20.75
N SER A 48 -31.63 22.46 -20.79
CA SER A 48 -32.03 21.10 -20.39
C SER A 48 -31.29 20.10 -21.26
N LEU A 49 -30.69 19.08 -20.61
CA LEU A 49 -29.98 18.02 -21.31
C LEU A 49 -30.96 17.21 -22.15
N LEU A 50 -30.61 16.99 -23.40
CA LEU A 50 -31.38 16.18 -24.33
C LEU A 50 -30.78 14.78 -24.45
N ASN A 51 -31.59 13.79 -24.80
CA ASN A 51 -31.14 12.42 -25.02
C ASN A 51 -30.05 12.39 -26.11
N GLY A 52 -28.88 11.83 -25.74
CA GLY A 52 -27.72 11.75 -26.61
C GLY A 52 -26.69 12.86 -26.43
N ASP A 53 -26.97 13.86 -25.59
CA ASP A 53 -26.02 14.92 -25.30
C ASP A 53 -24.76 14.36 -24.65
N LYS A 54 -23.59 14.74 -25.17
CA LYS A 54 -22.29 14.42 -24.60
C LYS A 54 -22.09 15.29 -23.36
N ILE A 55 -21.92 14.66 -22.20
CA ILE A 55 -21.70 15.38 -20.94
C ILE A 55 -20.22 15.65 -20.74
N GLY A 56 -19.37 14.65 -20.95
CA GLY A 56 -17.94 14.76 -20.76
C GLY A 56 -17.22 13.42 -20.83
N ILE A 57 -15.97 13.43 -20.38
CA ILE A 57 -15.11 12.26 -20.25
C ILE A 57 -14.89 11.99 -18.77
N ILE A 58 -14.96 10.73 -18.39
CA ILE A 58 -14.62 10.21 -17.09
C ILE A 58 -13.33 9.43 -17.25
N THR A 59 -12.28 9.85 -16.58
CA THR A 59 -11.00 9.12 -16.56
C THR A 59 -10.83 8.48 -15.19
N VAL A 60 -10.72 7.18 -15.17
CA VAL A 60 -10.43 6.39 -13.96
C VAL A 60 -8.97 5.96 -14.02
N VAL A 61 -8.21 6.34 -13.02
CA VAL A 61 -6.80 5.98 -12.89
C VAL A 61 -6.65 4.97 -11.76
N GLY A 62 -6.28 3.75 -12.14
CA GLY A 62 -5.92 2.67 -11.22
C GLY A 62 -4.44 2.73 -10.84
N GLN A 63 -3.94 1.63 -10.29
CA GLN A 63 -2.51 1.52 -9.98
C GLN A 63 -1.66 1.20 -11.22
N SER A 64 -2.21 0.43 -12.14
CA SER A 64 -1.49 -0.08 -13.32
C SER A 64 -2.11 0.34 -14.66
N PHE A 65 -3.30 0.98 -14.66
CA PHE A 65 -4.01 1.33 -15.89
C PHE A 65 -4.77 2.65 -15.79
N ILE A 66 -5.11 3.17 -16.96
CA ILE A 66 -6.09 4.26 -17.17
C ILE A 66 -7.25 3.70 -18.00
N ALA A 67 -8.49 3.96 -17.56
CA ALA A 67 -9.69 3.69 -18.34
C ALA A 67 -10.48 4.98 -18.57
N GLN A 68 -10.94 5.20 -19.79
CA GLN A 68 -11.68 6.41 -20.18
C GLN A 68 -13.06 6.08 -20.72
N TYR A 69 -14.06 6.80 -20.22
CA TYR A 69 -15.47 6.63 -20.60
C TYR A 69 -16.06 7.95 -21.10
N LYS A 70 -16.82 7.88 -22.17
CA LYS A 70 -17.61 9.02 -22.65
C LYS A 70 -18.97 9.00 -21.95
N ALA A 71 -19.24 10.01 -21.14
CA ALA A 71 -20.54 10.19 -20.50
C ALA A 71 -21.54 10.82 -21.48
N VAL A 72 -22.66 10.16 -21.68
CA VAL A 72 -23.75 10.61 -22.55
C VAL A 72 -25.05 10.61 -21.75
N TYR A 73 -25.81 11.71 -21.82
CA TYR A 73 -27.09 11.80 -21.12
C TYR A 73 -28.14 10.91 -21.79
N ARG A 74 -28.83 10.12 -20.93
CA ARG A 74 -30.04 9.38 -21.36
C ARG A 74 -31.13 9.55 -20.32
N ASN A 75 -32.36 9.81 -20.79
CA ASN A 75 -33.52 9.94 -19.91
C ASN A 75 -33.84 8.58 -19.26
N SER A 76 -34.30 8.62 -18.00
CA SER A 76 -34.57 7.45 -17.17
C SER A 76 -35.64 6.47 -17.69
N GLU A 77 -36.44 6.91 -18.68
CA GLU A 77 -37.42 6.04 -19.35
C GLU A 77 -36.80 4.93 -20.21
N ASN A 78 -35.50 5.02 -20.47
CA ASN A 78 -34.78 4.06 -21.30
C ASN A 78 -34.33 2.86 -20.42
N LYS A 79 -34.98 1.70 -20.57
CA LYS A 79 -34.72 0.47 -19.84
C LYS A 79 -33.27 -0.09 -19.95
N ASN A 80 -32.47 0.49 -20.85
CA ASN A 80 -31.08 0.06 -21.13
C ASN A 80 -30.01 0.95 -20.47
N THR A 81 -30.33 1.64 -19.38
CA THR A 81 -29.33 2.43 -18.65
C THR A 81 -28.44 1.51 -17.84
N VAL A 82 -27.16 1.47 -18.17
CA VAL A 82 -26.15 0.71 -17.41
C VAL A 82 -25.81 1.52 -16.16
N THR A 83 -26.09 0.96 -14.98
CA THR A 83 -25.84 1.62 -13.70
C THR A 83 -24.54 1.13 -13.04
N ASN A 84 -24.12 -0.10 -13.36
CA ASN A 84 -22.89 -0.70 -12.84
C ASN A 84 -21.93 -1.02 -14.00
N ILE A 85 -20.84 -0.30 -14.09
CA ILE A 85 -19.80 -0.49 -15.09
C ILE A 85 -18.63 -1.17 -14.41
N HIS A 86 -18.30 -2.40 -14.82
CA HIS A 86 -17.06 -3.07 -14.44
C HIS A 86 -16.01 -2.77 -15.49
N ILE A 87 -14.88 -2.23 -15.09
CA ILE A 87 -13.76 -1.98 -16.00
C ILE A 87 -13.25 -3.33 -16.53
N GLN A 88 -13.33 -3.52 -17.86
CA GLN A 88 -12.88 -4.74 -18.51
C GLN A 88 -11.39 -4.63 -18.90
N PRO A 89 -10.64 -5.76 -18.99
CA PRO A 89 -9.23 -5.73 -19.38
C PRO A 89 -8.96 -4.99 -20.70
N GLU A 90 -9.87 -5.07 -21.66
CA GLU A 90 -9.77 -4.44 -22.98
C GLU A 90 -9.90 -2.91 -22.92
N GLU A 91 -10.48 -2.38 -21.85
CA GLU A 91 -10.65 -0.94 -21.62
C GLU A 91 -9.47 -0.33 -20.87
N MET A 92 -8.57 -1.18 -20.34
CA MET A 92 -7.42 -0.78 -19.56
C MET A 92 -6.25 -0.39 -20.48
N GLN A 93 -5.92 0.88 -20.49
CA GLN A 93 -4.69 1.35 -21.10
C GLN A 93 -3.58 1.30 -20.03
N PRO A 94 -2.51 0.52 -20.23
CA PRO A 94 -1.45 0.44 -19.23
C PRO A 94 -0.81 1.80 -19.01
N ILE A 95 -0.66 2.17 -17.76
CA ILE A 95 0.16 3.32 -17.40
C ILE A 95 1.59 2.85 -17.58
N GLU A 96 2.35 3.49 -18.45
CA GLU A 96 3.81 3.36 -18.45
C GLU A 96 4.34 4.04 -17.16
N LEU A 97 4.18 3.36 -16.04
CA LEU A 97 4.95 3.69 -14.84
C LEU A 97 6.41 3.46 -15.21
N ASP A 98 7.29 4.36 -14.78
CA ASP A 98 8.73 4.11 -14.87
C ASP A 98 8.98 2.64 -14.56
N LYS A 99 9.62 1.91 -15.46
CA LYS A 99 9.88 0.46 -15.38
C LYS A 99 10.56 -0.01 -14.08
N THR A 100 10.84 0.94 -13.20
CA THR A 100 11.46 0.79 -11.87
C THR A 100 10.47 0.69 -10.72
N ARG A 101 9.16 0.84 -10.94
CA ARG A 101 8.16 0.79 -9.85
C ARG A 101 7.24 -0.41 -9.99
N PHE A 102 7.32 -1.32 -9.04
CA PHE A 102 6.34 -2.39 -8.93
C PHE A 102 4.99 -1.85 -8.44
N SER A 103 3.91 -2.33 -9.06
CA SER A 103 2.56 -2.16 -8.56
C SER A 103 2.36 -2.96 -7.26
N ASN A 104 1.35 -2.61 -6.47
CA ASN A 104 1.02 -3.40 -5.26
C ASN A 104 0.69 -4.86 -5.60
N LEU A 105 0.14 -5.13 -6.78
CA LEU A 105 -0.13 -6.49 -7.23
C LEU A 105 1.17 -7.29 -7.45
N GLU A 106 2.17 -6.69 -8.09
CA GLU A 106 3.48 -7.32 -8.29
C GLU A 106 4.21 -7.52 -6.96
N LEU A 107 4.20 -6.52 -6.06
CA LEU A 107 4.76 -6.65 -4.72
C LEU A 107 4.07 -7.78 -3.94
N THR A 108 2.74 -7.90 -4.04
CA THR A 108 1.98 -9.00 -3.44
C THR A 108 2.41 -10.35 -4.01
N LYS A 109 2.55 -10.46 -5.34
CA LYS A 109 2.98 -11.69 -6.01
C LYS A 109 4.35 -12.12 -5.52
N PHE A 110 5.35 -11.25 -5.56
CA PHE A 110 6.70 -11.56 -5.07
C PHE A 110 6.69 -11.93 -3.57
N ALA A 111 5.96 -11.19 -2.74
CA ALA A 111 5.86 -11.49 -1.33
C ALA A 111 5.19 -12.85 -1.06
N MET A 112 4.17 -13.22 -1.85
CA MET A 112 3.53 -14.54 -1.78
C MET A 112 4.47 -15.65 -2.23
N ASP A 113 5.23 -15.46 -3.29
CA ASP A 113 6.23 -16.42 -3.77
C ASP A 113 7.31 -16.64 -2.70
N ILE A 114 7.76 -15.59 -2.01
CA ILE A 114 8.73 -15.69 -0.91
C ILE A 114 8.12 -16.44 0.28
N ILE A 115 6.90 -16.10 0.72
CA ILE A 115 6.31 -16.69 1.92
C ILE A 115 5.95 -18.18 1.75
N GLN A 116 5.74 -18.63 0.51
CA GLN A 116 5.53 -20.06 0.17
C GLN A 116 6.82 -20.88 0.22
N LYS A 117 7.97 -20.23 0.10
CA LYS A 117 9.26 -20.94 0.27
C LYS A 117 9.40 -21.41 1.72
N LYS A 118 9.92 -22.63 1.89
CA LYS A 118 10.29 -23.13 3.21
C LYS A 118 11.39 -22.24 3.78
N THR A 119 11.25 -21.83 5.04
CA THR A 119 12.32 -21.12 5.75
C THR A 119 13.51 -22.06 5.96
N GLU A 120 14.71 -21.53 5.82
CA GLU A 120 15.91 -22.24 6.21
C GLU A 120 15.93 -22.51 7.72
N GLU A 121 16.65 -23.56 8.15
CA GLU A 121 16.75 -23.90 9.56
C GLU A 121 17.45 -22.80 10.38
N ASN A 122 18.39 -22.10 9.75
CA ASN A 122 19.16 -21.03 10.37
C ASN A 122 18.75 -19.66 9.78
N PRO A 123 18.02 -18.82 10.53
CA PRO A 123 17.73 -17.46 10.09
C PRO A 123 19.02 -16.62 10.03
N ILE A 124 19.07 -15.61 9.16
CA ILE A 124 20.20 -14.65 9.08
C ILE A 124 20.44 -13.98 10.43
N ARG A 125 19.35 -13.62 11.14
CA ARG A 125 19.38 -13.05 12.48
C ARG A 125 18.24 -13.60 13.32
N GLU A 126 18.51 -13.80 14.59
CA GLU A 126 17.51 -14.13 15.60
C GLU A 126 17.78 -13.34 16.88
N GLN A 127 16.73 -12.82 17.47
CA GLN A 127 16.73 -12.20 18.79
C GLN A 127 15.63 -12.83 19.63
N LYS A 128 15.96 -13.14 20.90
CA LYS A 128 15.04 -13.73 21.88
C LYS A 128 15.01 -12.88 23.14
N ASP A 129 13.81 -12.54 23.57
CA ASP A 129 13.58 -11.86 24.85
C ASP A 129 12.15 -12.11 25.33
N LEU A 130 11.92 -12.18 26.66
CA LEU A 130 10.60 -12.31 27.31
C LEU A 130 9.67 -13.35 26.66
N LYS A 131 10.19 -14.52 26.29
CA LYS A 131 9.50 -15.59 25.55
C LYS A 131 9.04 -15.20 24.14
N LEU A 132 9.53 -14.11 23.62
CA LEU A 132 9.40 -13.73 22.23
C LEU A 132 10.66 -14.10 21.45
N SER A 133 10.51 -14.44 20.19
CA SER A 133 11.62 -14.54 19.24
C SER A 133 11.24 -13.79 17.97
N MET A 134 12.15 -12.94 17.51
CA MET A 134 12.10 -12.26 16.22
C MET A 134 13.23 -12.80 15.35
N GLN A 135 12.90 -13.26 14.16
CA GLN A 135 13.83 -13.86 13.21
C GLN A 135 13.76 -13.09 11.88
N LEU A 136 14.91 -12.74 11.34
CA LEU A 136 15.09 -12.38 9.95
C LEU A 136 15.49 -13.67 9.23
N ASN A 137 14.54 -14.29 8.55
CA ASN A 137 14.75 -15.56 7.85
C ASN A 137 15.69 -15.37 6.67
N ASN A 138 15.35 -14.42 5.81
CA ASN A 138 16.15 -14.07 4.63
C ASN A 138 15.90 -12.63 4.18
N VAL A 139 16.76 -12.14 3.31
CA VAL A 139 16.66 -10.86 2.61
C VAL A 139 16.70 -11.15 1.11
N TYR A 140 15.78 -10.60 0.35
CA TYR A 140 15.76 -10.72 -1.11
C TYR A 140 15.84 -9.33 -1.74
N VAL A 141 16.53 -9.26 -2.87
CA VAL A 141 16.61 -8.05 -3.72
C VAL A 141 15.97 -8.35 -5.06
N ILE A 142 14.95 -7.57 -5.41
CA ILE A 142 14.25 -7.66 -6.69
C ILE A 142 14.22 -6.25 -7.28
N SER A 143 14.96 -6.01 -8.36
CA SER A 143 15.12 -4.67 -8.94
C SER A 143 15.57 -3.65 -7.86
N ASP A 144 14.85 -2.56 -7.66
CA ASP A 144 15.13 -1.52 -6.66
C ASP A 144 14.39 -1.71 -5.34
N TYR A 145 14.07 -2.96 -4.97
CA TYR A 145 13.34 -3.27 -3.74
C TYR A 145 14.07 -4.33 -2.91
N ILE A 146 13.99 -4.14 -1.60
CA ILE A 146 14.50 -5.06 -0.58
C ILE A 146 13.31 -5.66 0.15
N PHE A 147 13.23 -6.99 0.15
CA PHE A 147 12.21 -7.76 0.83
C PHE A 147 12.81 -8.41 2.07
N LEU A 148 12.30 -8.11 3.23
CA LEU A 148 12.68 -8.73 4.50
C LEU A 148 11.66 -9.82 4.84
N ASP A 149 12.11 -11.07 4.87
CA ASP A 149 11.32 -12.21 5.34
C ASP A 149 11.50 -12.38 6.84
N MET A 150 10.45 -12.11 7.60
CA MET A 150 10.52 -12.10 9.06
C MET A 150 9.54 -13.06 9.70
N THR A 151 9.99 -13.73 10.77
CA THR A 151 9.13 -14.58 11.60
C THR A 151 9.18 -14.10 13.06
N PHE A 152 8.00 -14.00 13.64
CA PHE A 152 7.79 -13.68 15.04
C PHE A 152 7.21 -14.89 15.76
N LYS A 153 7.76 -15.26 16.89
CA LYS A 153 7.31 -16.40 17.71
C LYS A 153 7.02 -15.96 19.14
N ASN A 154 5.91 -16.40 19.67
CA ASN A 154 5.50 -16.14 21.04
C ASN A 154 5.35 -17.48 21.78
N SER A 155 6.29 -17.77 22.67
CA SER A 155 6.31 -18.98 23.49
C SER A 155 5.52 -18.83 24.79
N SER A 156 4.92 -17.67 25.03
CA SER A 156 4.04 -17.43 26.17
C SER A 156 2.61 -17.94 25.89
N ASN A 157 1.77 -17.96 26.93
CA ASN A 157 0.34 -18.28 26.79
C ASN A 157 -0.52 -17.03 26.54
N LEU A 158 0.07 -15.84 26.67
CA LEU A 158 -0.60 -14.57 26.37
C LEU A 158 -0.48 -14.27 24.89
N SER A 159 -1.54 -13.79 24.27
CA SER A 159 -1.47 -13.21 22.91
C SER A 159 -0.54 -12.00 22.92
N TYR A 160 0.09 -11.71 21.81
CA TYR A 160 0.88 -10.51 21.61
C TYR A 160 0.05 -9.54 20.75
N ASP A 161 -0.36 -8.43 21.35
CA ASP A 161 -1.12 -7.38 20.68
C ASP A 161 -0.11 -6.35 20.16
N ILE A 162 -0.07 -6.17 18.84
CA ILE A 162 0.95 -5.35 18.18
C ILE A 162 0.51 -3.89 18.23
N GLU A 163 1.25 -3.05 18.96
CA GLU A 163 1.13 -1.60 18.85
C GLU A 163 1.81 -1.12 17.57
N ASP A 164 3.10 -1.52 17.40
CA ASP A 164 3.87 -1.09 16.24
C ASP A 164 5.03 -2.05 15.92
N LEU A 165 5.47 -2.02 14.68
CA LEU A 165 6.72 -2.62 14.22
C LEU A 165 7.54 -1.54 13.51
N LYS A 166 8.54 -1.01 14.21
CA LYS A 166 9.38 0.09 13.76
C LYS A 166 10.68 -0.40 13.14
N PHE A 167 11.07 0.29 12.09
CA PHE A 167 12.36 0.11 11.43
C PHE A 167 13.10 1.45 11.44
N SER A 168 14.36 1.44 11.81
CA SER A 168 15.19 2.65 11.83
C SER A 168 16.65 2.35 11.52
N ILE A 169 17.37 3.33 10.98
CA ILE A 169 18.83 3.27 10.83
C ILE A 169 19.42 4.10 11.94
N GLU A 170 20.25 3.44 12.79
CA GLU A 170 20.82 4.02 14.00
C GLU A 170 22.34 3.82 14.05
N ASP A 171 23.02 4.60 14.87
CA ASP A 171 24.45 4.43 15.11
C ASP A 171 24.73 3.16 15.93
N LYS A 172 25.72 2.34 15.50
CA LYS A 172 26.11 1.12 16.23
C LYS A 172 26.67 1.41 17.62
N LYS A 173 27.36 2.55 17.79
CA LYS A 173 27.98 2.97 19.06
C LYS A 173 27.43 4.32 19.46
N ILE A 174 26.88 4.39 20.65
CA ILE A 174 26.46 5.64 21.27
C ILE A 174 27.65 6.13 22.12
N TYR A 175 28.30 7.20 21.67
CA TYR A 175 29.28 7.91 22.51
C TYR A 175 28.53 8.90 23.41
N LYS A 176 28.92 9.00 24.67
CA LYS A 176 28.24 9.79 25.74
C LYS A 176 27.96 11.27 25.44
N ALA A 177 28.37 11.79 24.31
CA ALA A 177 28.28 13.22 23.97
C ALA A 177 27.72 13.50 22.56
N THR A 178 27.22 12.52 21.82
CA THR A 178 26.71 12.73 20.47
C THR A 178 25.21 12.53 20.40
N ASN A 179 24.54 13.44 19.67
CA ASN A 179 23.14 13.25 19.30
C ASN A 179 22.99 11.94 18.52
N ASN A 180 22.25 11.01 19.07
CA ASN A 180 21.92 9.76 18.42
C ASN A 180 20.97 10.06 17.27
N GLN A 181 21.43 9.91 16.04
CA GLN A 181 20.57 10.08 14.86
C GLN A 181 19.88 8.75 14.55
N SER A 182 18.58 8.71 14.78
CA SER A 182 17.71 7.64 14.31
C SER A 182 16.93 8.13 13.08
N ILE A 183 17.08 7.43 11.96
CA ILE A 183 16.33 7.70 10.73
C ILE A 183 15.27 6.62 10.62
N GLU A 184 14.01 7.01 10.79
CA GLU A 184 12.90 6.08 10.66
C GLU A 184 12.73 5.65 9.20
N MET A 185 12.43 4.36 9.03
CA MET A 185 12.20 3.74 7.73
C MET A 185 10.81 3.10 7.71
N THR A 186 9.97 3.55 6.81
CA THR A 186 8.64 2.99 6.61
C THR A 186 8.66 2.00 5.44
N PRO A 187 8.22 0.74 5.63
CA PRO A 187 8.06 -0.18 4.52
C PRO A 187 6.99 0.36 3.55
N ILE A 188 7.28 0.33 2.26
CA ILE A 188 6.33 0.74 1.21
C ILE A 188 5.21 -0.29 1.02
N PHE A 189 5.46 -1.53 1.44
CA PHE A 189 4.51 -2.63 1.37
C PHE A 189 4.76 -3.63 2.51
N ARG A 190 3.67 -4.21 3.00
CA ARG A 190 3.66 -5.36 3.92
C ARG A 190 2.59 -6.35 3.46
N LEU A 191 2.93 -7.65 3.47
CA LEU A 191 2.01 -8.67 2.96
C LEU A 191 0.76 -8.80 3.83
N TYR A 192 0.95 -8.80 5.16
CA TYR A 192 -0.13 -8.87 6.14
C TYR A 192 -0.02 -7.73 7.15
N ALA A 193 -1.17 -7.33 7.73
CA ALA A 193 -1.26 -6.30 8.75
C ALA A 193 -2.04 -6.81 9.98
N PRO A 194 -1.54 -7.82 10.70
CA PRO A 194 -2.21 -8.35 11.87
C PRO A 194 -2.15 -7.33 13.01
N LYS A 195 -3.21 -7.30 13.83
CA LYS A 195 -3.23 -6.55 15.09
C LYS A 195 -2.67 -7.38 16.24
N HIS A 196 -2.71 -8.69 16.14
CA HIS A 196 -2.21 -9.60 17.19
C HIS A 196 -1.77 -10.93 16.61
N PHE A 197 -0.94 -11.69 17.36
CA PHE A 197 -0.62 -13.08 17.07
C PHE A 197 -0.49 -13.90 18.37
N ARG A 198 -0.85 -15.17 18.29
CA ARG A 198 -0.86 -16.04 19.46
C ARG A 198 0.45 -16.83 19.61
N LYS A 199 0.92 -17.48 18.55
CA LYS A 199 2.13 -18.34 18.60
C LYS A 199 3.17 -17.96 17.56
N ASN A 200 2.80 -18.01 16.29
CA ASN A 200 3.72 -17.74 15.21
C ASN A 200 3.07 -16.80 14.19
N PHE A 201 3.87 -15.91 13.65
CA PHE A 201 3.50 -15.01 12.58
C PHE A 201 4.69 -14.77 11.66
N ARG A 202 4.54 -15.02 10.36
CA ARG A 202 5.55 -14.74 9.33
C ARG A 202 5.01 -13.70 8.38
N ASN A 203 5.85 -12.76 7.99
CA ASN A 203 5.46 -11.65 7.11
C ASN A 203 6.63 -11.18 6.25
N ILE A 204 6.28 -10.53 5.15
CA ILE A 204 7.22 -9.88 4.23
C ILE A 204 7.03 -8.37 4.32
N TYR A 205 8.13 -7.65 4.54
CA TYR A 205 8.19 -6.19 4.54
C TYR A 205 9.08 -5.73 3.39
N VAL A 206 8.57 -4.78 2.60
CA VAL A 206 9.27 -4.31 1.40
C VAL A 206 9.67 -2.86 1.56
N PHE A 207 10.91 -2.58 1.23
CA PHE A 207 11.49 -1.24 1.22
C PHE A 207 12.00 -0.91 -0.17
N LYS A 208 12.06 0.39 -0.51
CA LYS A 208 12.91 0.83 -1.61
C LYS A 208 14.36 0.55 -1.23
N LYS A 209 15.18 0.23 -2.21
CA LYS A 209 16.62 0.04 -2.03
C LYS A 209 17.22 1.18 -1.21
N PHE A 210 17.91 0.82 -0.16
CA PHE A 210 18.60 1.72 0.73
C PHE A 210 19.99 1.21 1.05
N THR A 211 20.86 2.12 1.42
CA THR A 211 22.23 1.83 1.86
C THR A 211 22.54 2.61 3.12
N PHE A 212 23.41 2.07 3.95
CA PHE A 212 23.91 2.78 5.12
C PHE A 212 25.35 2.34 5.43
N PRO A 213 26.18 3.23 6.04
CA PRO A 213 27.57 2.92 6.31
C PRO A 213 27.71 1.86 7.41
N ASN A 214 28.85 1.17 7.47
CA ASN A 214 29.13 0.16 8.49
C ASN A 214 29.12 0.66 9.94
N SER A 215 29.20 1.98 10.16
CA SER A 215 29.02 2.61 11.47
C SER A 215 27.58 2.60 11.96
N LYS A 216 26.61 2.35 11.06
CA LYS A 216 25.18 2.28 11.35
C LYS A 216 24.65 0.84 11.32
N VAL A 217 23.46 0.65 11.83
CA VAL A 217 22.73 -0.62 11.90
C VAL A 217 21.26 -0.35 11.65
N MET A 218 20.59 -1.27 10.97
CA MET A 218 19.13 -1.27 10.93
C MET A 218 18.61 -1.87 12.23
N MET A 219 17.80 -1.10 12.95
CA MET A 219 17.11 -1.52 14.16
C MET A 219 15.68 -1.86 13.84
N ILE A 220 15.23 -3.03 14.26
CA ILE A 220 13.84 -3.49 14.12
C ILE A 220 13.27 -3.66 15.51
N ARG A 221 12.17 -2.95 15.84
CA ARG A 221 11.52 -3.00 17.16
C ARG A 221 10.08 -3.44 17.00
N LEU A 222 9.71 -4.51 17.66
CA LEU A 222 8.32 -4.94 17.81
C LEU A 222 7.85 -4.52 19.21
N ILE A 223 6.75 -3.76 19.27
CA ILE A 223 6.21 -3.12 20.47
C ILE A 223 4.80 -3.65 20.73
N GLU A 224 4.52 -4.07 21.97
CA GLU A 224 3.20 -4.57 22.39
C GLU A 224 2.32 -3.43 22.91
N GLU A 225 1.04 -3.47 22.54
CA GLU A 225 -0.01 -2.52 22.97
C GLU A 225 -0.42 -2.77 24.42
N GLN A 226 0.43 -2.36 25.39
CA GLN A 226 0.17 -2.50 26.82
C GLN A 226 0.93 -1.43 27.61
N LEU A 227 0.40 -1.06 28.78
CA LEU A 227 1.18 -0.32 29.77
C LEU A 227 2.39 -1.18 30.17
N SER A 228 3.61 -0.79 29.82
CA SER A 228 4.83 -1.59 29.99
C SER A 228 4.82 -2.90 29.18
N GLY A 229 4.30 -2.86 27.95
CA GLY A 229 4.26 -4.00 27.04
C GLY A 229 5.65 -4.55 26.71
N ARG A 230 5.69 -5.82 26.29
CA ARG A 230 6.92 -6.49 25.87
C ARG A 230 7.44 -5.85 24.58
N THR A 231 8.70 -5.48 24.58
CA THR A 231 9.38 -4.97 23.39
C THR A 231 10.55 -5.87 23.07
N ILE A 232 10.73 -6.21 21.79
CA ILE A 232 11.89 -6.96 21.32
C ILE A 232 12.57 -6.17 20.21
N GLU A 233 13.91 -6.07 20.29
CA GLU A 233 14.72 -5.30 19.33
C GLU A 233 15.75 -6.20 18.66
N MET A 234 15.86 -6.10 17.34
CA MET A 234 16.87 -6.83 16.56
C MET A 234 17.73 -5.89 15.74
N LYS A 235 19.04 -6.16 15.73
CA LYS A 235 20.02 -5.41 14.93
C LYS A 235 20.35 -6.19 13.66
N VAL A 236 20.16 -5.55 12.51
CA VAL A 236 20.53 -6.08 11.19
C VAL A 236 21.69 -5.24 10.65
N ASN A 237 22.82 -5.89 10.38
CA ASN A 237 23.99 -5.21 9.84
C ASN A 237 23.84 -5.00 8.33
N TYR A 238 24.56 -4.01 7.78
CA TYR A 238 24.57 -3.79 6.34
C TYR A 238 25.10 -4.99 5.56
N SER A 239 26.05 -5.75 6.13
CA SER A 239 26.56 -7.01 5.56
C SER A 239 25.47 -8.06 5.36
N ASP A 240 24.41 -8.06 6.16
CA ASP A 240 23.28 -8.99 6.03
C ASP A 240 22.43 -8.63 4.81
N ILE A 241 22.27 -7.32 4.56
CA ILE A 241 21.56 -6.79 3.38
C ILE A 241 22.40 -7.03 2.10
N LEU A 242 23.72 -6.85 2.17
CA LEU A 242 24.61 -7.07 1.02
C LEU A 242 24.70 -8.54 0.57
N LYS A 243 24.36 -9.49 1.44
CA LYS A 243 24.31 -10.92 1.15
C LYS A 243 22.91 -11.38 0.73
N ALA A 244 22.01 -10.44 0.46
CA ALA A 244 20.66 -10.76 0.04
C ALA A 244 20.64 -11.63 -1.21
N ASP A 245 19.70 -12.57 -1.24
CA ASP A 245 19.44 -13.39 -2.41
C ASP A 245 18.80 -12.54 -3.52
N THR A 246 19.16 -12.84 -4.76
CA THR A 246 18.44 -12.33 -5.93
C THR A 246 17.29 -13.26 -6.27
N PHE A 247 16.15 -12.68 -6.68
CA PHE A 247 14.93 -13.45 -6.98
C PHE A 247 14.73 -13.59 -8.48
#